data_677649ea2741fd9efdfdc2a119fee7b6
#
_entry.id   677649ea2741fd9efdfdc2a119fee7b6
#
_cell.length_a   1.000
_cell.length_b   1.000
_cell.length_c   1.000
_cell.angle_alpha   90.00
_cell.angle_beta   90.00
_cell.angle_gamma   90.00
#
_symmetry.space_group_name_H-M   'P 1'
#
loop_
_entity.id
_entity.type
_entity.pdbx_description
1 polymer ?
#
loop_
_entity_poly.entity_id
_entity_poly.type
_entity_poly.pdbx_seq_one_letter_code
_entity_poly.pdbx_strand_id
1 'polypeptide(L)'
;YTTLFRSCIQGNAFDGSSEPGIVWVMQDINGNGLPDDEWYELKGSEAGKKETIRNFEVTYYRPEGKKMDVQWISSDGRNGWVDYLSAYHTQDYYYPAWITENSYTLTGTCLASRNIQDSQTGYWDNQAYDWGYVDNFGNDQIEGGSTVDGSGQRNGFKISNAIHVDGTEEIGRA
;
A
#
# COMPACT_ATOMS: atom_id res chain seq x y z
N TYR A 1 14.37 21.51 19.23
CA TYR A 1 14.87 20.17 18.77
C TYR A 1 13.66 19.46 18.15
N THR A 2 13.54 19.48 16.84
CA THR A 2 12.55 18.70 16.12
C THR A 2 13.00 17.25 16.16
N THR A 3 12.45 16.46 17.06
CA THR A 3 12.66 15.02 17.06
C THR A 3 11.96 14.48 15.83
N LEU A 4 12.73 14.24 14.77
CA LEU A 4 12.23 13.55 13.59
C LEU A 4 11.87 12.12 14.00
N PHE A 5 10.61 11.91 14.32
CA PHE A 5 10.07 10.57 14.50
C PHE A 5 10.22 9.84 13.16
N ARG A 6 11.08 8.83 13.15
CA ARG A 6 11.28 7.94 12.00
C ARG A 6 10.79 6.57 12.40
N SER A 7 9.93 6.01 11.60
CA SER A 7 9.56 4.61 11.65
C SER A 7 10.30 3.85 10.56
N CYS A 8 10.50 2.56 10.75
CA CYS A 8 11.13 1.69 9.74
C CYS A 8 10.34 0.39 9.67
N ILE A 9 10.00 -0.02 8.45
CA ILE A 9 9.28 -1.26 8.18
C ILE A 9 10.18 -2.14 7.32
N GLN A 10 10.34 -3.40 7.74
CA GLN A 10 11.07 -4.42 7.00
C GLN A 10 10.15 -5.05 5.96
N GLY A 11 10.54 -4.99 4.69
CA GLY A 11 9.93 -5.73 3.59
C GLY A 11 10.82 -6.88 3.11
N ASN A 12 10.47 -7.45 1.97
CA ASN A 12 11.24 -8.49 1.28
C ASN A 12 11.52 -8.13 -0.19
N ALA A 13 11.27 -6.90 -0.59
CA ALA A 13 11.53 -6.41 -1.94
C ALA A 13 12.99 -6.61 -2.37
N PHE A 14 13.16 -6.89 -3.65
CA PHE A 14 14.46 -6.92 -4.33
C PHE A 14 14.31 -6.31 -5.73
N ASP A 15 15.41 -6.12 -6.44
CA ASP A 15 15.41 -5.49 -7.76
C ASP A 15 14.50 -6.24 -8.74
N GLY A 16 13.56 -5.53 -9.33
CA GLY A 16 12.52 -6.10 -10.21
C GLY A 16 11.35 -6.78 -9.48
N SER A 17 11.34 -6.77 -8.15
CA SER A 17 10.28 -7.38 -7.34
C SER A 17 9.92 -6.48 -6.15
N SER A 18 9.35 -5.32 -6.45
CA SER A 18 8.76 -4.42 -5.46
C SER A 18 7.25 -4.60 -5.42
N GLU A 19 6.69 -4.66 -4.22
CA GLU A 19 5.24 -4.71 -3.96
C GLU A 19 4.83 -3.53 -3.07
N PRO A 20 4.95 -2.29 -3.58
CA PRO A 20 4.89 -1.09 -2.77
C PRO A 20 3.55 -0.89 -2.08
N GLY A 21 3.57 -0.69 -0.77
CA GLY A 21 2.41 -0.39 0.05
C GLY A 21 2.48 1.01 0.66
N ILE A 22 1.32 1.65 0.79
CA ILE A 22 1.15 2.94 1.46
C ILE A 22 1.04 2.70 2.96
N VAL A 23 1.74 3.51 3.75
CA VAL A 23 1.69 3.46 5.21
C VAL A 23 0.72 4.52 5.72
N TRP A 24 -0.15 4.11 6.62
CA TRP A 24 -1.08 4.99 7.34
C TRP A 24 -0.73 5.01 8.82
N VAL A 25 -0.87 6.17 9.42
CA VAL A 25 -0.64 6.39 10.85
C VAL A 25 -1.85 7.07 11.47
N MET A 26 -2.08 6.80 12.73
CA MET A 26 -3.13 7.42 13.52
C MET A 26 -2.55 7.86 14.86
N GLN A 27 -2.97 9.00 15.34
CA GLN A 27 -2.72 9.42 16.72
C GLN A 27 -3.97 9.14 17.54
N ASP A 28 -3.83 8.41 18.64
CA ASP A 28 -4.90 8.22 19.61
C ASP A 28 -5.10 9.53 20.40
N ILE A 29 -5.97 10.40 19.88
CA ILE A 29 -6.22 11.74 20.43
C ILE A 29 -7.10 11.65 21.66
N ASN A 30 -8.06 10.72 21.66
CA ASN A 30 -9.03 10.55 22.74
C ASN A 30 -8.49 9.67 23.91
N GLY A 31 -7.35 9.00 23.71
CA GLY A 31 -6.67 8.19 24.74
C GLY A 31 -7.38 6.89 25.09
N ASN A 32 -8.24 6.36 24.20
CA ASN A 32 -9.01 5.16 24.47
C ASN A 32 -8.31 3.85 24.02
N GLY A 33 -7.18 3.94 23.32
CA GLY A 33 -6.42 2.80 22.81
C GLY A 33 -7.06 2.07 21.63
N LEU A 34 -8.07 2.66 20.99
CA LEU A 34 -8.77 2.11 19.84
C LEU A 34 -8.35 2.81 18.54
N PRO A 35 -8.40 2.13 17.39
CA PRO A 35 -8.04 2.71 16.10
C PRO A 35 -9.24 3.45 15.46
N ASP A 36 -9.88 4.37 16.22
CA ASP A 36 -11.12 5.06 15.86
C ASP A 36 -10.95 6.57 15.64
N ASP A 37 -9.72 7.08 15.77
CA ASP A 37 -9.36 8.45 15.42
C ASP A 37 -9.02 8.58 13.91
N GLU A 38 -8.66 9.79 13.47
CA GLU A 38 -8.34 10.07 12.08
C GLU A 38 -7.03 9.38 11.65
N TRP A 39 -7.08 8.73 10.49
CA TRP A 39 -5.92 8.12 9.85
C TRP A 39 -5.31 9.05 8.82
N TYR A 40 -3.98 9.17 8.85
CA TYR A 40 -3.18 9.98 7.95
C TYR A 40 -2.32 9.08 7.07
N GLU A 41 -2.32 9.37 5.77
CA GLU A 41 -1.38 8.74 4.84
C GLU A 41 0.01 9.34 5.01
N LEU A 42 1.05 8.54 5.06
CA LEU A 42 2.41 9.03 4.91
C LEU A 42 2.70 9.18 3.42
N LYS A 43 2.77 10.42 2.94
CA LYS A 43 3.01 10.71 1.52
C LYS A 43 4.32 10.13 1.04
N GLY A 44 4.29 9.54 -0.15
CA GLY A 44 5.47 9.12 -0.90
C GLY A 44 5.66 9.95 -2.16
N SER A 45 6.60 9.53 -3.00
CA SER A 45 6.98 10.21 -4.25
C SER A 45 5.83 10.43 -5.23
N GLU A 46 4.76 9.63 -5.13
CA GLU A 46 3.61 9.67 -6.04
C GLU A 46 2.48 10.58 -5.56
N ALA A 47 2.53 11.07 -4.32
CA ALA A 47 1.38 11.75 -3.67
C ALA A 47 0.84 12.96 -4.44
N GLY A 48 1.69 13.73 -5.12
CA GLY A 48 1.30 14.91 -5.90
C GLY A 48 1.14 14.67 -7.40
N LYS A 49 1.26 13.44 -7.87
CA LYS A 49 1.14 13.12 -9.30
C LYS A 49 -0.32 13.02 -9.71
N LYS A 50 -0.62 13.44 -10.95
CA LYS A 50 -2.00 13.44 -11.50
C LYS A 50 -2.57 12.02 -11.70
N GLU A 51 -1.70 11.03 -11.79
CA GLU A 51 -2.05 9.62 -11.94
C GLU A 51 -2.47 8.97 -10.61
N THR A 52 -2.19 9.63 -9.48
CA THR A 52 -2.59 9.18 -8.16
C THR A 52 -4.05 9.50 -7.91
N ILE A 53 -4.85 8.47 -7.67
CA ILE A 53 -6.30 8.60 -7.45
C ILE A 53 -6.58 8.50 -5.96
N ARG A 54 -7.13 9.55 -5.37
CA ARG A 54 -7.56 9.62 -3.98
C ARG A 54 -8.97 9.06 -3.81
N ASN A 55 -9.28 8.58 -2.61
CA ASN A 55 -10.58 7.97 -2.31
C ASN A 55 -10.96 6.88 -3.31
N PHE A 56 -9.95 6.14 -3.76
CA PHE A 56 -10.14 5.02 -4.67
C PHE A 56 -10.73 3.84 -3.91
N GLU A 57 -11.80 3.27 -4.45
CA GLU A 57 -12.48 2.14 -3.83
C GLU A 57 -12.33 0.88 -4.68
N VAL A 58 -12.14 -0.24 -3.98
CA VAL A 58 -12.19 -1.57 -4.58
C VAL A 58 -13.12 -2.45 -3.75
N THR A 59 -14.15 -2.96 -4.39
CA THR A 59 -15.10 -3.92 -3.79
C THR A 59 -14.75 -5.33 -4.22
N TYR A 60 -14.52 -6.20 -3.24
CA TYR A 60 -14.25 -7.62 -3.43
C TYR A 60 -15.51 -8.42 -3.12
N TYR A 61 -15.76 -9.44 -3.91
CA TYR A 61 -16.94 -10.30 -3.78
C TYR A 61 -16.55 -11.69 -3.30
N ARG A 62 -17.32 -12.21 -2.33
CA ARG A 62 -17.11 -13.55 -1.77
C ARG A 62 -17.35 -14.60 -2.85
N PRO A 63 -16.39 -15.51 -3.10
CA PRO A 63 -16.62 -16.63 -4.00
C PRO A 63 -17.58 -17.64 -3.39
N GLU A 64 -18.32 -18.36 -4.24
CA GLU A 64 -19.32 -19.36 -3.79
C GLU A 64 -18.69 -20.61 -3.15
N GLY A 65 -17.41 -20.89 -3.44
CA GLY A 65 -16.74 -22.10 -2.99
C GLY A 65 -15.28 -21.87 -2.58
N LYS A 66 -14.63 -22.95 -2.21
CA LYS A 66 -13.21 -23.00 -1.85
C LYS A 66 -12.34 -22.96 -3.09
N LYS A 67 -11.13 -22.41 -2.94
CA LYS A 67 -10.08 -22.40 -3.98
C LYS A 67 -10.56 -21.78 -5.31
N MET A 68 -11.35 -20.73 -5.19
CA MET A 68 -11.89 -19.96 -6.30
C MET A 68 -11.29 -18.56 -6.31
N ASP A 69 -11.27 -17.98 -7.49
CA ASP A 69 -10.88 -16.59 -7.71
C ASP A 69 -11.82 -15.63 -6.99
N VAL A 70 -11.30 -14.48 -6.57
CA VAL A 70 -12.09 -13.43 -5.93
C VAL A 70 -12.31 -12.30 -6.92
N GLN A 71 -13.56 -12.07 -7.31
CA GLN A 71 -13.92 -10.95 -8.16
C GLN A 71 -13.74 -9.63 -7.43
N TRP A 72 -13.28 -8.61 -8.16
CA TRP A 72 -13.25 -7.24 -7.68
C TRP A 72 -13.77 -6.24 -8.73
N ILE A 73 -14.29 -5.13 -8.23
CA ILE A 73 -14.73 -3.98 -9.04
C ILE A 73 -14.23 -2.71 -8.33
N SER A 74 -13.66 -1.78 -9.09
CA SER A 74 -13.17 -0.50 -8.57
C SER A 74 -14.07 0.67 -8.92
N SER A 75 -13.93 1.77 -8.16
CA SER A 75 -14.72 3.00 -8.32
C SER A 75 -14.56 3.69 -9.67
N ASP A 76 -13.47 3.44 -10.39
CA ASP A 76 -13.23 3.94 -11.75
C ASP A 76 -13.75 3.00 -12.86
N GLY A 77 -14.48 1.92 -12.48
CA GLY A 77 -15.12 0.99 -13.41
C GLY A 77 -14.24 -0.14 -13.90
N ARG A 78 -12.98 -0.22 -13.46
CA ARG A 78 -12.15 -1.42 -13.71
C ARG A 78 -12.70 -2.59 -12.91
N ASN A 79 -12.52 -3.79 -13.44
CA ASN A 79 -12.88 -5.03 -12.75
C ASN A 79 -11.90 -6.13 -13.13
N GLY A 80 -11.89 -7.20 -12.34
CA GLY A 80 -11.03 -8.35 -12.57
C GLY A 80 -11.18 -9.40 -11.49
N TRP A 81 -10.17 -10.23 -11.38
CA TRP A 81 -10.12 -11.35 -10.46
C TRP A 81 -8.79 -11.34 -9.72
N VAL A 82 -8.82 -11.76 -8.46
CA VAL A 82 -7.63 -12.23 -7.75
C VAL A 82 -7.58 -13.74 -7.99
N ASP A 83 -6.70 -14.15 -8.90
CA ASP A 83 -6.62 -15.54 -9.34
C ASP A 83 -6.14 -16.45 -8.22
N TYR A 84 -6.82 -17.58 -8.02
CA TYR A 84 -6.41 -18.58 -7.03
C TYR A 84 -5.24 -19.42 -7.56
N LEU A 85 -4.08 -19.24 -6.99
CA LEU A 85 -2.84 -19.88 -7.42
C LEU A 85 -2.53 -21.14 -6.60
N SER A 86 -3.16 -22.24 -6.93
CA SER A 86 -3.04 -23.54 -6.21
C SER A 86 -1.60 -24.09 -6.13
N ALA A 87 -0.71 -23.69 -7.03
CA ALA A 87 0.69 -24.09 -7.01
C ALA A 87 1.48 -23.43 -5.88
N TYR A 88 1.03 -22.27 -5.38
CA TYR A 88 1.73 -21.48 -4.38
C TYR A 88 0.99 -21.37 -3.05
N HIS A 89 -0.31 -21.63 -3.04
CA HIS A 89 -1.17 -21.37 -1.90
C HIS A 89 -2.02 -22.59 -1.55
N THR A 90 -2.15 -22.85 -0.26
CA THR A 90 -2.89 -24.00 0.27
C THR A 90 -4.17 -23.63 1.01
N GLN A 91 -4.35 -22.33 1.35
CA GLN A 91 -5.56 -21.83 2.02
C GLN A 91 -6.80 -22.05 1.14
N ASP A 92 -7.93 -22.30 1.78
CA ASP A 92 -9.18 -22.54 1.07
C ASP A 92 -9.77 -21.26 0.42
N TYR A 93 -9.47 -20.08 0.99
CA TYR A 93 -10.05 -18.82 0.53
C TYR A 93 -9.02 -17.69 0.57
N TYR A 94 -9.03 -16.82 -0.46
CA TYR A 94 -8.38 -15.51 -0.41
C TYR A 94 -9.29 -14.44 0.18
N TYR A 95 -10.60 -14.61 0.10
CA TYR A 95 -11.55 -13.73 0.76
C TYR A 95 -11.42 -13.88 2.28
N PRO A 96 -11.30 -12.79 3.06
CA PRO A 96 -11.04 -12.87 4.49
C PRO A 96 -12.13 -13.61 5.25
N ALA A 97 -11.74 -14.58 6.09
CA ALA A 97 -12.69 -15.45 6.81
C ALA A 97 -13.51 -14.71 7.88
N TRP A 98 -12.98 -13.60 8.39
CA TRP A 98 -13.64 -12.78 9.43
C TRP A 98 -14.69 -11.81 8.88
N ILE A 99 -14.73 -11.59 7.56
CA ILE A 99 -15.78 -10.80 6.90
C ILE A 99 -16.95 -11.73 6.65
N THR A 100 -18.12 -11.43 7.20
CA THR A 100 -19.34 -12.25 7.08
C THR A 100 -20.19 -11.89 5.88
N GLU A 101 -20.05 -10.68 5.39
CA GLU A 101 -20.77 -10.12 4.24
C GLU A 101 -20.33 -10.78 2.92
N ASN A 102 -21.18 -10.71 1.91
CA ASN A 102 -20.90 -11.24 0.57
C ASN A 102 -19.95 -10.36 -0.24
N SER A 103 -19.69 -9.16 0.22
CA SER A 103 -18.69 -8.24 -0.35
C SER A 103 -18.15 -7.31 0.72
N TYR A 104 -16.97 -6.77 0.48
CA TYR A 104 -16.42 -5.68 1.27
C TYR A 104 -15.68 -4.70 0.36
N THR A 105 -15.62 -3.44 0.79
CA THR A 105 -14.95 -2.38 0.05
C THR A 105 -13.76 -1.85 0.85
N LEU A 106 -12.62 -1.73 0.18
CA LEU A 106 -11.47 -1.02 0.70
C LEU A 106 -11.40 0.34 0.03
N THR A 107 -11.16 1.37 0.82
CA THR A 107 -10.97 2.75 0.35
C THR A 107 -9.55 3.19 0.68
N GLY A 108 -8.89 3.86 -0.26
CA GLY A 108 -7.52 4.33 -0.07
C GLY A 108 -7.02 5.17 -1.24
N THR A 109 -5.71 5.17 -1.44
CA THR A 109 -5.04 5.86 -2.54
C THR A 109 -4.53 4.83 -3.55
N CYS A 110 -4.90 4.98 -4.82
CA CYS A 110 -4.40 4.16 -5.90
C CYS A 110 -3.25 4.87 -6.61
N LEU A 111 -2.11 4.22 -6.64
CA LEU A 111 -0.91 4.68 -7.35
C LEU A 111 -0.91 4.16 -8.79
N ALA A 112 -0.25 4.88 -9.70
CA ALA A 112 -0.01 4.39 -11.05
C ALA A 112 0.89 3.15 -11.00
N SER A 113 0.50 2.09 -11.71
CA SER A 113 1.32 0.89 -11.81
C SER A 113 2.67 1.20 -12.49
N ARG A 114 3.76 0.64 -11.94
CA ARG A 114 5.09 0.63 -12.56
C ARG A 114 5.52 -0.76 -13.03
N ASN A 115 4.60 -1.71 -13.00
CA ASN A 115 4.88 -3.07 -13.42
C ASN A 115 4.98 -3.14 -14.94
N ILE A 116 6.03 -3.78 -15.43
CA ILE A 116 6.30 -3.98 -16.86
C ILE A 116 6.31 -5.48 -17.12
N GLN A 117 5.48 -5.93 -18.07
CA GLN A 117 5.51 -7.33 -18.48
C GLN A 117 6.44 -7.51 -19.68
N ASP A 118 7.39 -8.40 -19.56
CA ASP A 118 8.20 -8.84 -20.69
C ASP A 118 7.31 -9.62 -21.68
N SER A 119 7.19 -9.10 -22.87
CA SER A 119 6.30 -9.67 -23.91
C SER A 119 6.77 -11.02 -24.48
N GLN A 120 8.03 -11.42 -24.28
CA GLN A 120 8.59 -12.67 -24.77
C GLN A 120 8.50 -13.78 -23.73
N THR A 121 8.77 -13.45 -22.47
CA THR A 121 8.81 -14.42 -21.38
C THR A 121 7.52 -14.47 -20.56
N GLY A 122 6.73 -13.38 -20.59
CA GLY A 122 5.55 -13.20 -19.74
C GLY A 122 5.86 -12.84 -18.29
N TYR A 123 7.12 -12.75 -17.90
CA TYR A 123 7.50 -12.35 -16.56
C TYR A 123 7.24 -10.86 -16.31
N TRP A 124 6.89 -10.54 -15.07
CA TRP A 124 6.69 -9.19 -14.62
C TRP A 124 7.95 -8.64 -13.94
N ASP A 125 8.32 -7.42 -14.31
CA ASP A 125 9.28 -6.58 -13.62
C ASP A 125 8.49 -5.57 -12.79
N ASN A 126 8.49 -5.76 -11.48
CA ASN A 126 7.76 -4.92 -10.53
C ASN A 126 8.68 -3.83 -10.01
N GLN A 127 8.67 -2.69 -10.70
CA GLN A 127 9.57 -1.58 -10.41
C GLN A 127 9.19 -0.81 -9.15
N ALA A 128 10.20 -0.35 -8.42
CA ALA A 128 10.04 0.48 -7.24
C ALA A 128 9.57 1.91 -7.59
N TYR A 129 8.90 2.55 -6.62
CA TYR A 129 8.77 4.01 -6.56
C TYR A 129 10.01 4.64 -5.94
N ASP A 130 10.15 5.97 -6.08
CA ASP A 130 11.35 6.65 -5.64
C ASP A 130 11.54 6.60 -4.11
N TRP A 131 10.47 6.89 -3.33
CA TRP A 131 10.52 6.89 -1.85
C TRP A 131 9.12 6.88 -1.23
N GLY A 132 9.04 6.52 0.07
CA GLY A 132 7.85 6.69 0.91
C GLY A 132 6.88 5.52 0.91
N TYR A 133 7.28 4.35 0.43
CA TYR A 133 6.45 3.15 0.39
C TYR A 133 7.14 1.99 1.10
N VAL A 134 6.35 1.13 1.74
CA VAL A 134 6.84 -0.12 2.31
C VAL A 134 6.98 -1.18 1.21
N ASP A 135 7.86 -2.15 1.41
CA ASP A 135 8.16 -3.24 0.47
C ASP A 135 8.54 -2.74 -0.93
N ASN A 136 9.30 -1.66 -0.94
CA ASN A 136 9.73 -0.91 -2.10
C ASN A 136 11.26 -0.97 -2.15
N PHE A 137 11.81 -1.60 -3.19
CA PHE A 137 13.26 -1.77 -3.32
C PHE A 137 13.95 -0.44 -3.64
N GLY A 138 15.12 -0.22 -3.06
CA GLY A 138 15.97 0.93 -3.36
C GLY A 138 16.65 1.50 -2.13
N ASN A 139 17.68 2.30 -2.40
CA ASN A 139 18.57 2.81 -1.36
C ASN A 139 18.08 4.11 -0.70
N ASP A 140 17.14 4.80 -1.32
CA ASP A 140 16.70 6.12 -0.88
C ASP A 140 15.18 6.13 -0.68
N GLN A 141 14.75 5.70 0.48
CA GLN A 141 13.34 5.50 0.81
C GLN A 141 12.75 6.65 1.63
N ILE A 142 13.54 7.68 1.93
CA ILE A 142 13.08 8.86 2.67
C ILE A 142 13.32 10.10 1.82
N GLU A 143 12.28 10.93 1.64
CA GLU A 143 12.42 12.22 0.98
C GLU A 143 13.60 13.02 1.56
N GLY A 144 14.49 13.52 0.69
CA GLY A 144 15.69 14.22 1.07
C GLY A 144 16.90 13.33 1.35
N GLY A 145 16.84 12.07 0.95
CA GLY A 145 18.01 11.23 0.75
C GLY A 145 18.68 10.71 2.01
N SER A 146 18.11 9.74 2.69
CA SER A 146 18.92 8.87 3.52
C SER A 146 18.42 7.43 3.48
N THR A 147 19.30 6.53 3.13
CA THR A 147 19.10 5.09 3.26
C THR A 147 18.98 4.72 4.74
N VAL A 148 18.12 3.75 5.04
CA VAL A 148 18.02 3.23 6.39
C VAL A 148 19.19 2.28 6.68
N ASP A 149 19.52 1.38 5.74
CA ASP A 149 20.59 0.40 5.91
C ASP A 149 21.30 -0.04 4.62
N GLY A 150 20.90 0.50 3.47
CA GLY A 150 21.48 0.15 2.17
C GLY A 150 21.06 -1.20 1.61
N SER A 151 20.23 -1.97 2.31
CA SER A 151 19.75 -3.28 1.83
C SER A 151 18.65 -3.16 0.78
N GLY A 152 17.99 -2.00 0.70
CA GLY A 152 16.79 -1.81 -0.14
C GLY A 152 15.53 -2.46 0.40
N GLN A 153 15.61 -3.18 1.52
CA GLN A 153 14.47 -3.90 2.10
C GLN A 153 13.85 -3.20 3.31
N ARG A 154 14.59 -2.28 3.95
CA ARG A 154 14.12 -1.52 5.10
C ARG A 154 13.69 -0.14 4.68
N ASN A 155 12.40 0.10 4.71
CA ASN A 155 11.82 1.37 4.29
C ASN A 155 11.59 2.27 5.50
N GLY A 156 12.15 3.47 5.45
CA GLY A 156 12.04 4.48 6.50
C GLY A 156 10.93 5.48 6.21
N PHE A 157 10.27 5.96 7.27
CA PHE A 157 9.15 6.90 7.19
C PHE A 157 9.34 8.07 8.14
N LYS A 158 8.91 9.26 7.71
CA LYS A 158 8.82 10.46 8.54
C LYS A 158 7.36 10.71 8.89
N ILE A 159 7.02 10.85 10.15
CA ILE A 159 5.65 11.23 10.56
C ILE A 159 5.27 12.63 10.03
N SER A 160 6.26 13.51 9.83
CA SER A 160 6.03 14.82 9.20
C SER A 160 5.55 14.76 7.74
N ASN A 161 5.55 13.57 7.13
CA ASN A 161 4.97 13.35 5.80
C ASN A 161 3.48 12.98 5.88
N ALA A 162 2.85 13.07 7.05
CA ALA A 162 1.43 12.79 7.22
C ALA A 162 0.59 13.80 6.43
N ILE A 163 -0.37 13.26 5.68
CA ILE A 163 -1.36 14.03 4.92
C ILE A 163 -2.75 13.45 5.17
N HIS A 164 -3.77 14.30 5.06
CA HIS A 164 -5.16 13.87 5.11
C HIS A 164 -5.52 12.97 3.92
N VAL A 165 -6.60 12.23 4.03
CA VAL A 165 -7.09 11.32 2.98
C VAL A 165 -7.34 12.03 1.64
N ASP A 166 -7.66 13.32 1.64
CA ASP A 166 -7.83 14.15 0.46
C ASP A 166 -6.51 14.66 -0.15
N GLY A 167 -5.37 14.37 0.50
CA GLY A 167 -4.03 14.77 0.09
C GLY A 167 -3.57 16.14 0.59
N THR A 168 -4.36 16.82 1.40
CA THR A 168 -3.92 18.07 2.05
C THR A 168 -2.90 17.79 3.14
N GLU A 169 -1.91 18.67 3.30
CA GLU A 169 -0.87 18.50 4.32
C GLU A 169 -1.44 18.72 5.73
N GLU A 170 -1.07 17.83 6.66
CA GLU A 170 -1.29 18.07 8.08
C GLU A 170 -0.30 19.14 8.56
N ILE A 171 -0.83 20.33 8.90
CA ILE A 171 -0.01 21.45 9.35
C ILE A 171 0.14 21.41 10.88
N GLY A 172 1.29 20.97 11.35
CA GLY A 172 1.83 21.44 12.63
C GLY A 172 1.57 20.62 13.88
N ARG A 173 1.56 19.28 13.81
CA ARG A 173 1.68 18.45 15.02
C ARG A 173 2.75 17.37 14.82
N ALA A 174 3.98 17.74 14.99
CA ALA A 174 5.06 16.81 15.29
C ALA A 174 5.56 17.10 16.71
#